data_b3bd1e0f9d2f374d7b3adfec22dc9569
#
_entry.id   b3bd1e0f9d2f374d7b3adfec22dc9569
#
_cell.length_a   1.000
_cell.length_b   1.000
_cell.length_c   1.000
_cell.angle_alpha   90.00
_cell.angle_beta   90.00
_cell.angle_gamma   90.00
#
_symmetry.space_group_name_H-M   'P 1'
#
loop_
_entity.id
_entity.type
_entity.pdbx_description
1 polymer ?
#
loop_
_entity_poly.entity_id
_entity_poly.type
_entity_poly.pdbx_seq_one_letter_code
_entity_poly.pdbx_strand_id
1 'polypeptide(L)'
;MQKFCEGETIVSVIDERGELMACESGSLPRAARIRCDVYARCTKAEGIAMALRCMNPQVIVCDELGTPGDAEAVAQGVASGVVFFATVHCDDPAGLRKKPALAALLDTGAFAKAAFLSGRSRPGAVAQWVTL
;
A
#
# COMPACT_ATOMS: atom_id res chain seq x y z
N MET A 1 -2.65 -7.74 -5.72
CA MET A 1 -3.52 -6.74 -6.35
C MET A 1 -4.50 -7.35 -7.36
N GLN A 2 -4.07 -8.01 -8.43
CA GLN A 2 -4.94 -8.57 -9.47
C GLN A 2 -6.13 -9.40 -8.93
N LYS A 3 -5.90 -10.31 -7.97
CA LYS A 3 -6.97 -11.11 -7.36
C LYS A 3 -8.07 -10.32 -6.66
N PHE A 4 -7.76 -9.14 -6.10
CA PHE A 4 -8.77 -8.29 -5.47
C PHE A 4 -9.61 -7.57 -6.51
N CYS A 5 -9.03 -7.23 -7.66
CA CYS A 5 -9.69 -6.49 -8.72
C CYS A 5 -10.51 -7.38 -9.68
N GLU A 6 -10.40 -8.71 -9.58
CA GLU A 6 -11.20 -9.67 -10.34
C GLU A 6 -12.61 -9.90 -9.72
N GLY A 7 -12.81 -9.44 -8.47
CA GLY A 7 -14.09 -9.52 -7.74
C GLY A 7 -14.86 -8.20 -7.72
N GLU A 8 -15.86 -8.13 -6.85
CA GLU A 8 -16.65 -6.92 -6.58
C GLU A 8 -15.96 -5.98 -5.57
N THR A 9 -14.71 -6.28 -5.17
CA THR A 9 -13.96 -5.49 -4.20
C THR A 9 -13.57 -4.14 -4.78
N ILE A 10 -13.90 -3.07 -4.08
CA ILE A 10 -13.50 -1.70 -4.45
C ILE A 10 -12.07 -1.48 -3.98
N VAL A 11 -11.17 -1.31 -4.94
CA VAL A 11 -9.72 -1.15 -4.71
C VAL A 11 -9.28 0.23 -5.15
N SER A 12 -8.59 0.94 -4.28
CA SER A 12 -7.86 2.17 -4.62
C SER A 12 -6.35 1.93 -4.56
N VAL A 13 -5.62 2.41 -5.56
CA VAL A 13 -4.16 2.33 -5.64
C VAL A 13 -3.59 3.73 -5.50
N ILE A 14 -2.73 3.93 -4.51
CA ILE A 14 -2.02 5.17 -4.31
C ILE A 14 -0.61 4.99 -4.86
N ASP A 15 -0.35 5.63 -6.00
CA ASP A 15 0.86 5.44 -6.82
C ASP A 15 1.58 6.79 -7.00
N GLU A 16 2.22 7.26 -5.94
CA GLU A 16 2.84 8.58 -5.87
C GLU A 16 3.83 8.81 -7.03
N ARG A 17 4.62 7.78 -7.38
CA ARG A 17 5.67 7.86 -8.39
C ARG A 17 5.29 7.29 -9.74
N GLY A 18 4.13 6.68 -9.89
CA GLY A 18 3.72 5.99 -11.11
C GLY A 18 4.42 4.64 -11.34
N GLU A 19 4.92 4.01 -10.26
CA GLU A 19 5.71 2.77 -10.35
C GLU A 19 4.83 1.50 -10.24
N LEU A 20 3.67 1.60 -9.60
CA LEU A 20 2.76 0.47 -9.42
C LEU A 20 1.91 0.20 -10.67
N MET A 21 1.37 1.24 -11.25
CA MET A 21 0.40 1.14 -12.35
C MET A 21 0.94 1.68 -13.68
N ALA A 22 2.15 2.23 -13.68
CA ALA A 22 2.80 2.81 -14.87
C ALA A 22 1.85 3.72 -15.67
N CYS A 23 1.09 4.56 -14.98
CA CYS A 23 0.13 5.48 -15.59
C CYS A 23 0.86 6.59 -16.33
N GLU A 24 1.07 6.43 -17.62
CA GLU A 24 1.51 7.50 -18.50
C GLU A 24 0.32 8.36 -18.92
N SER A 25 0.43 9.68 -18.78
CA SER A 25 -0.56 10.65 -19.26
C SER A 25 -2.01 10.43 -18.77
N GLY A 26 -2.17 9.85 -17.57
CA GLY A 26 -3.50 9.61 -16.98
C GLY A 26 -4.24 8.40 -17.53
N SER A 27 -3.60 7.56 -18.32
CA SER A 27 -4.18 6.33 -18.85
C SER A 27 -3.46 5.11 -18.30
N LEU A 28 -4.21 4.11 -17.83
CA LEU A 28 -3.65 2.81 -17.47
C LEU A 28 -3.11 2.09 -18.69
N PRO A 29 -1.99 1.37 -18.59
CA PRO A 29 -1.53 0.50 -19.66
C PRO A 29 -2.65 -0.46 -20.09
N ARG A 30 -2.81 -0.65 -21.40
CA ARG A 30 -3.85 -1.50 -21.99
C ARG A 30 -3.84 -2.95 -21.47
N ALA A 31 -2.68 -3.39 -20.93
CA ALA A 31 -2.50 -4.69 -20.29
C ALA A 31 -3.01 -4.75 -18.85
N ALA A 32 -3.20 -3.63 -18.18
CA ALA A 32 -3.74 -3.58 -16.84
C ALA A 32 -5.27 -3.66 -16.88
N ARG A 33 -5.82 -4.85 -17.11
CA ARG A 33 -7.25 -5.12 -16.98
C ARG A 33 -7.67 -5.23 -15.50
N ILE A 34 -7.23 -4.27 -14.70
CA ILE A 34 -7.47 -4.24 -13.26
C ILE A 34 -8.52 -3.18 -13.00
N ARG A 35 -9.63 -3.56 -12.37
CA ARG A 35 -10.67 -2.61 -11.95
C ARG A 35 -10.26 -1.99 -10.62
N CYS A 36 -9.66 -0.82 -10.69
CA CYS A 36 -9.27 -0.03 -9.50
C CYS A 36 -9.24 1.45 -9.84
N ASP A 37 -9.37 2.28 -8.82
CA ASP A 37 -9.12 3.71 -8.91
C ASP A 37 -7.64 3.97 -8.64
N VAL A 38 -7.00 4.83 -9.44
CA VAL A 38 -5.58 5.14 -9.30
C VAL A 38 -5.38 6.61 -8.98
N TYR A 39 -4.70 6.87 -7.87
CA TYR A 39 -4.29 8.19 -7.43
C TYR A 39 -2.78 8.33 -7.67
N ALA A 40 -2.43 9.06 -8.70
CA ALA A 40 -1.04 9.30 -9.09
C ALA A 40 -0.64 10.76 -8.90
N ARG A 41 0.66 11.00 -8.69
CA ARG A 41 1.23 12.36 -8.58
C ARG A 41 0.67 13.18 -7.40
N CYS A 42 0.28 12.52 -6.33
CA CYS A 42 -0.09 13.13 -5.06
C CYS A 42 0.69 12.42 -3.94
N THR A 43 0.83 13.05 -2.80
CA THR A 43 1.42 12.37 -1.65
C THR A 43 0.51 11.20 -1.21
N LYS A 44 1.08 10.20 -0.54
CA LYS A 44 0.31 9.05 -0.05
C LYS A 44 -0.82 9.49 0.88
N ALA A 45 -0.55 10.42 1.78
CA ALA A 45 -1.55 10.95 2.70
C ALA A 45 -2.73 11.62 1.96
N GLU A 46 -2.44 12.44 0.94
CA GLU A 46 -3.47 13.07 0.11
C GLU A 46 -4.28 12.03 -0.68
N GLY A 47 -3.59 11.07 -1.33
CA GLY A 47 -4.23 10.02 -2.10
C GLY A 47 -5.14 9.14 -1.25
N ILE A 48 -4.70 8.74 -0.06
CA ILE A 48 -5.51 7.97 0.90
C ILE A 48 -6.74 8.79 1.31
N ALA A 49 -6.55 10.06 1.68
CA ALA A 49 -7.67 10.92 2.09
C ALA A 49 -8.69 11.13 0.96
N MET A 50 -8.25 11.29 -0.29
CA MET A 50 -9.15 11.38 -1.45
C MET A 50 -9.89 10.08 -1.70
N ALA A 51 -9.20 8.94 -1.65
CA ALA A 51 -9.82 7.64 -1.83
C ALA A 51 -10.94 7.39 -0.80
N LEU A 52 -10.66 7.66 0.47
CA LEU A 52 -11.64 7.50 1.55
C LEU A 52 -12.89 8.38 1.35
N ARG A 53 -12.72 9.61 0.87
CA ARG A 53 -13.84 10.55 0.69
C ARG A 53 -14.68 10.26 -0.56
N CYS A 54 -14.05 9.78 -1.64
CA CYS A 54 -14.68 9.74 -2.95
C CYS A 54 -15.12 8.36 -3.38
N MET A 55 -14.37 7.30 -3.01
CA MET A 55 -14.56 5.97 -3.59
C MET A 55 -15.01 4.92 -2.59
N ASN A 56 -14.98 5.22 -1.29
CA ASN A 56 -15.32 4.24 -0.25
C ASN A 56 -14.64 2.88 -0.46
N PRO A 57 -13.29 2.84 -0.56
CA PRO A 57 -12.58 1.62 -0.90
C PRO A 57 -12.64 0.60 0.23
N GLN A 58 -12.69 -0.67 -0.13
CA GLN A 58 -12.51 -1.79 0.80
C GLN A 58 -11.03 -2.12 0.99
N VAL A 59 -10.23 -1.87 -0.05
CA VAL A 59 -8.78 -2.11 -0.04
C VAL A 59 -8.04 -0.92 -0.60
N ILE A 60 -7.00 -0.48 0.09
CA ILE A 60 -6.03 0.48 -0.42
C ILE A 60 -4.68 -0.20 -0.60
N VAL A 61 -4.11 -0.03 -1.78
CA VAL A 61 -2.74 -0.49 -2.11
C VAL A 61 -1.86 0.74 -2.26
N CYS A 62 -0.73 0.77 -1.57
CA CYS A 62 0.25 1.86 -1.67
C CYS A 62 1.69 1.34 -1.58
N ASP A 63 2.61 2.08 -2.17
CA ASP A 63 4.04 1.79 -2.13
C ASP A 63 4.75 2.61 -1.03
N GLU A 64 5.91 2.14 -0.63
CA GLU A 64 6.92 2.87 0.18
C GLU A 64 6.37 3.73 1.32
N LEU A 65 5.48 3.20 2.17
CA LEU A 65 5.09 3.90 3.39
C LEU A 65 6.30 4.12 4.29
N GLY A 66 6.49 5.33 4.79
CA GLY A 66 7.68 5.62 5.60
C GLY A 66 7.70 7.00 6.25
N THR A 67 6.64 7.78 6.15
CA THR A 67 6.54 9.09 6.79
C THR A 67 5.53 9.09 7.95
N PRO A 68 5.64 10.03 8.91
CA PRO A 68 4.61 10.18 9.96
C PRO A 68 3.22 10.48 9.37
N GLY A 69 3.13 11.27 8.31
CA GLY A 69 1.86 11.57 7.63
C GLY A 69 1.21 10.34 7.00
N ASP A 70 2.02 9.36 6.54
CA ASP A 70 1.51 8.10 6.04
C ASP A 70 0.83 7.29 7.17
N ALA A 71 1.44 7.26 8.36
CA ALA A 71 0.88 6.54 9.51
C ALA A 71 -0.47 7.14 9.95
N GLU A 72 -0.60 8.47 9.96
CA GLU A 72 -1.84 9.16 10.26
C GLU A 72 -2.93 8.84 9.23
N ALA A 73 -2.60 8.88 7.94
CA ALA A 73 -3.54 8.56 6.86
C ALA A 73 -3.98 7.08 6.91
N VAL A 74 -3.07 6.16 7.19
CA VAL A 74 -3.36 4.73 7.37
C VAL A 74 -4.30 4.54 8.56
N ALA A 75 -4.06 5.21 9.70
CA ALA A 75 -4.93 5.14 10.87
C ALA A 75 -6.36 5.59 10.57
N GLN A 76 -6.53 6.66 9.77
CA GLN A 76 -7.86 7.12 9.30
C GLN A 76 -8.55 6.06 8.44
N GLY A 77 -7.81 5.40 7.55
CA GLY A 77 -8.34 4.32 6.71
C GLY A 77 -8.77 3.11 7.54
N VAL A 78 -7.98 2.70 8.53
CA VAL A 78 -8.34 1.62 9.47
C VAL A 78 -9.62 1.96 10.23
N ALA A 79 -9.72 3.19 10.74
CA ALA A 79 -10.93 3.65 11.43
C ALA A 79 -12.18 3.65 10.50
N SER A 80 -11.96 3.71 9.18
CA SER A 80 -13.01 3.60 8.15
C SER A 80 -13.26 2.16 7.68
N GLY A 81 -12.60 1.16 8.27
CA GLY A 81 -12.76 -0.26 7.92
C GLY A 81 -11.99 -0.72 6.68
N VAL A 82 -11.02 0.06 6.20
CA VAL A 82 -10.23 -0.24 5.01
C VAL A 82 -9.08 -1.18 5.33
N VAL A 83 -8.84 -2.16 4.45
CA VAL A 83 -7.68 -3.05 4.50
C VAL A 83 -6.54 -2.46 3.68
N PHE A 84 -5.33 -2.47 4.22
CA PHE A 84 -4.14 -1.95 3.56
C PHE A 84 -3.20 -3.04 3.07
N PHE A 85 -2.68 -2.86 1.85
CA PHE A 85 -1.50 -3.53 1.31
C PHE A 85 -0.45 -2.48 0.99
N ALA A 86 0.71 -2.58 1.61
CA ALA A 86 1.75 -1.59 1.41
C ALA A 86 3.14 -2.22 1.35
N THR A 87 4.08 -1.51 0.75
CA THR A 87 5.50 -1.84 0.83
C THR A 87 6.23 -0.85 1.74
N VAL A 88 7.29 -1.33 2.37
CA VAL A 88 8.20 -0.52 3.18
C VAL A 88 9.64 -1.01 2.96
N HIS A 89 10.61 -0.14 3.12
CA HIS A 89 12.01 -0.53 3.11
C HIS A 89 12.48 -0.91 4.51
N CYS A 90 12.76 -2.21 4.69
CA CYS A 90 13.29 -2.76 5.93
C CYS A 90 14.14 -3.98 5.64
N ASP A 91 15.31 -4.08 6.27
CA ASP A 91 16.28 -5.14 6.00
C ASP A 91 15.94 -6.44 6.73
N ASP A 92 15.37 -6.34 7.92
CA ASP A 92 15.03 -7.47 8.76
C ASP A 92 13.79 -7.19 9.65
N PRO A 93 13.15 -8.22 10.22
CA PRO A 93 11.99 -8.05 11.09
C PRO A 93 12.23 -7.15 12.32
N ALA A 94 13.43 -7.16 12.88
CA ALA A 94 13.76 -6.33 14.04
C ALA A 94 13.82 -4.84 13.65
N GLY A 95 14.17 -4.54 12.41
CA GLY A 95 14.20 -3.19 11.85
C GLY A 95 12.84 -2.52 11.78
N LEU A 96 11.75 -3.29 11.68
CA LEU A 96 10.40 -2.75 11.61
C LEU A 96 10.05 -1.85 12.80
N ARG A 97 10.47 -2.23 14.00
CA ARG A 97 10.19 -1.43 15.22
C ARG A 97 11.30 -0.45 15.59
N LYS A 98 12.49 -0.57 14.96
CA LYS A 98 13.62 0.34 15.22
C LYS A 98 13.46 1.68 14.50
N LYS A 99 12.80 1.70 13.34
CA LYS A 99 12.55 2.92 12.58
C LYS A 99 11.26 3.58 13.10
N PRO A 100 11.31 4.82 13.63
CA PRO A 100 10.13 5.44 14.24
C PRO A 100 8.91 5.50 13.33
N ALA A 101 9.10 5.81 12.04
CA ALA A 101 8.01 5.87 11.07
C ALA A 101 7.35 4.49 10.84
N LEU A 102 8.13 3.40 10.80
CA LEU A 102 7.59 2.04 10.66
C LEU A 102 6.93 1.58 11.96
N ALA A 103 7.49 1.92 13.12
CA ALA A 103 6.84 1.66 14.40
C ALA A 103 5.46 2.32 14.48
N ALA A 104 5.36 3.60 14.07
CA ALA A 104 4.09 4.30 14.02
C ALA A 104 3.08 3.64 13.08
N LEU A 105 3.51 3.11 11.92
CA LEU A 105 2.67 2.34 11.01
C LEU A 105 2.16 1.05 11.67
N LEU A 106 3.01 0.32 12.38
CA LEU A 106 2.61 -0.90 13.11
C LEU A 106 1.61 -0.59 14.22
N ASP A 107 1.79 0.52 14.92
CA ASP A 107 0.91 0.93 16.03
C ASP A 107 -0.51 1.34 15.54
N THR A 108 -0.70 1.57 14.22
CA THR A 108 -2.05 1.77 13.65
C THR A 108 -2.92 0.51 13.73
N GLY A 109 -2.33 -0.68 13.89
CA GLY A 109 -3.03 -1.96 13.81
C GLY A 109 -3.49 -2.34 12.39
N ALA A 110 -3.08 -1.60 11.35
CA ALA A 110 -3.47 -1.85 9.95
C ALA A 110 -2.91 -3.17 9.40
N PHE A 111 -1.78 -3.61 9.91
CA PHE A 111 -0.99 -4.69 9.34
C PHE A 111 -0.88 -5.87 10.31
N ALA A 112 -1.43 -7.01 9.92
CA ALA A 112 -1.34 -8.25 10.71
C ALA A 112 -0.11 -9.11 10.36
N LYS A 113 0.41 -8.95 9.13
CA LYS A 113 1.52 -9.77 8.61
C LYS A 113 2.44 -8.93 7.72
N ALA A 114 3.73 -9.28 7.75
CA ALA A 114 4.73 -8.78 6.82
C ALA A 114 5.37 -9.93 6.05
N ALA A 115 5.55 -9.75 4.75
CA ALA A 115 6.30 -10.64 3.87
C ALA A 115 7.65 -9.99 3.57
N PHE A 116 8.74 -10.62 3.97
CA PHE A 116 10.10 -10.22 3.60
C PHE A 116 10.47 -10.90 2.29
N LEU A 117 10.80 -10.11 1.28
CA LEU A 117 11.14 -10.62 -0.03
C LEU A 117 12.60 -11.07 -0.09
N SER A 118 12.85 -12.14 -0.85
CA SER A 118 14.21 -12.54 -1.21
C SER A 118 14.84 -11.47 -2.07
N GLY A 119 16.12 -11.19 -1.83
CA GLY A 119 16.84 -10.17 -2.59
C GLY A 119 16.91 -10.44 -4.11
N ARG A 120 17.78 -9.73 -4.80
CA ARG A 120 17.87 -9.73 -6.29
C ARG A 120 18.06 -11.09 -6.95
N SER A 121 18.56 -12.09 -6.24
CA SER A 121 18.77 -13.43 -6.77
C SER A 121 17.46 -14.19 -7.05
N ARG A 122 16.38 -13.84 -6.39
CA ARG A 122 15.05 -14.46 -6.55
C ARG A 122 13.94 -13.41 -6.45
N PRO A 123 13.78 -12.56 -7.47
CA PRO A 123 12.81 -11.46 -7.46
C PRO A 123 11.39 -11.96 -7.22
N GLY A 124 10.66 -11.29 -6.34
CA GLY A 124 9.27 -11.62 -6.02
C GLY A 124 9.06 -12.84 -5.12
N ALA A 125 10.12 -13.61 -4.79
CA ALA A 125 9.99 -14.71 -3.86
C ALA A 125 9.95 -14.20 -2.42
N VAL A 126 9.05 -14.76 -1.61
CA VAL A 126 8.99 -14.48 -0.17
C VAL A 126 10.02 -15.34 0.55
N ALA A 127 10.90 -14.70 1.28
CA ALA A 127 11.90 -15.37 2.12
C ALA A 127 11.32 -15.74 3.49
N GLN A 128 10.52 -14.86 4.07
CA GLN A 128 9.98 -15.02 5.42
C GLN A 128 8.63 -14.33 5.58
N TRP A 129 7.73 -14.95 6.32
CA TRP A 129 6.52 -14.33 6.85
C TRP A 129 6.66 -14.02 8.33
N VAL A 130 6.19 -12.86 8.74
CA VAL A 130 6.20 -12.41 10.14
C VAL A 130 4.78 -11.98 10.51
N THR A 131 4.30 -12.41 11.66
CA THR A 131 3.11 -11.86 12.30
C THR A 131 3.51 -10.61 13.07
N LEU A 132 2.78 -9.51 12.91
CA LEU A 132 3.09 -8.20 13.47
C LEU A 132 2.35 -7.97 14.79
#